data_ebb29b3275fa22fbfaae4b9119d3cdfa
#
_entry.id   ebb29b3275fa22fbfaae4b9119d3cdfa
#
_cell.length_a   1.000
_cell.length_b   1.000
_cell.length_c   1.000
_cell.angle_alpha   90.00
_cell.angle_beta   90.00
_cell.angle_gamma   90.00
#
_symmetry.space_group_name_H-M   'P 1'
#
loop_
_entity.id
_entity.type
_entity.pdbx_description
1 polymer ?
#
loop_
_entity_poly.entity_id
_entity_poly.type
_entity_poly.pdbx_seq_one_letter_code
_entity_poly.pdbx_strand_id
1 'polypeptide(L)'
;YEADAYINQLGHYYSDREYSIARRTNEYFIDHPTWPTEWILQTVLLFHNDLMFTGNMESLAKYYKALQYKTLYEIARPDGLISSKNVTDEVMLNLGFSNAKERIRDIVDWPPSQKDTGWQLATPEGERDGYDMTEVNTVVNAFHYRSLVLMAEMAGYLGKPVDSLLFISRAIKVRNSINEKLFDRGKGIYLDGENSHHSSLHANMMALAFDIVPEEYKKSVVEFIKSRGMACSVYGAQFLLEGLYKAGEQDYAFSLMTATHDRSWYNMIR
;
A
#
# COMPACT_ATOMS: atom_id res chain seq x y z
N TYR A 1 -14.63 0.86 0.18
CA TYR A 1 -13.34 0.93 -0.52
C TYR A 1 -12.37 -0.06 0.10
N GLU A 2 -11.38 -0.56 -0.67
CA GLU A 2 -10.42 -1.59 -0.22
C GLU A 2 -9.56 -1.11 0.95
N ALA A 3 -9.14 0.16 0.97
CA ALA A 3 -8.35 0.70 2.08
C ALA A 3 -9.14 0.74 3.39
N ASP A 4 -10.41 1.17 3.33
CA ASP A 4 -11.31 1.13 4.50
C ASP A 4 -11.49 -0.32 4.99
N ALA A 5 -11.74 -1.23 4.04
CA ALA A 5 -11.92 -2.65 4.36
C ALA A 5 -10.67 -3.25 4.98
N TYR A 6 -9.46 -2.87 4.54
CA TYR A 6 -8.21 -3.39 5.07
C TYR A 6 -8.04 -3.06 6.55
N ILE A 7 -8.23 -1.81 6.95
CA ILE A 7 -8.11 -1.39 8.36
C ILE A 7 -9.23 -2.01 9.21
N ASN A 8 -10.48 -1.96 8.71
CA ASN A 8 -11.62 -2.51 9.43
C ASN A 8 -11.52 -4.04 9.59
N GLN A 9 -11.03 -4.75 8.57
CA GLN A 9 -10.79 -6.19 8.65
C GLN A 9 -9.77 -6.53 9.74
N LEU A 10 -8.66 -5.82 9.80
CA LEU A 10 -7.65 -6.03 10.84
C LEU A 10 -8.24 -5.80 12.23
N GLY A 11 -8.92 -4.67 12.45
CA GLY A 11 -9.60 -4.38 13.70
C GLY A 11 -10.62 -5.46 14.10
N HIS A 12 -11.40 -5.92 13.12
CA HIS A 12 -12.38 -6.99 13.31
C HIS A 12 -11.71 -8.32 13.67
N TYR A 13 -10.68 -8.74 12.94
CA TYR A 13 -10.00 -10.01 13.17
C TYR A 13 -9.26 -10.09 14.52
N TYR A 14 -8.82 -8.96 15.06
CA TYR A 14 -8.24 -8.89 16.38
C TYR A 14 -9.28 -8.88 17.52
N SER A 15 -10.52 -8.49 17.25
CA SER A 15 -11.57 -8.30 18.27
C SER A 15 -12.67 -9.34 18.24
N ASP A 16 -12.89 -10.05 17.13
CA ASP A 16 -13.99 -11.02 16.95
C ASP A 16 -13.48 -12.29 16.27
N ARG A 17 -14.31 -13.34 16.31
CA ARG A 17 -14.06 -14.66 15.68
C ARG A 17 -15.02 -14.95 14.53
N GLU A 18 -15.91 -14.04 14.20
CA GLU A 18 -16.76 -14.13 13.03
C GLU A 18 -16.01 -13.52 11.83
N TYR A 19 -15.61 -14.32 10.86
CA TYR A 19 -14.75 -13.91 9.74
C TYR A 19 -15.49 -13.85 8.39
N SER A 20 -16.73 -14.36 8.32
CA SER A 20 -17.43 -14.55 7.05
C SER A 20 -17.83 -13.21 6.40
N ILE A 21 -18.18 -12.20 7.20
CA ILE A 21 -18.55 -10.88 6.71
C ILE A 21 -17.33 -10.19 6.06
N ALA A 22 -16.19 -10.24 6.73
CA ALA A 22 -14.95 -9.67 6.20
C ALA A 22 -14.51 -10.42 4.93
N ARG A 23 -14.56 -11.75 4.91
CA ARG A 23 -14.28 -12.57 3.73
C ARG A 23 -15.23 -12.24 2.58
N ARG A 24 -16.52 -12.10 2.85
CA ARG A 24 -17.50 -11.70 1.83
C ARG A 24 -17.16 -10.33 1.22
N THR A 25 -16.67 -9.40 2.02
CA THR A 25 -16.19 -8.09 1.54
C THR A 25 -14.98 -8.24 0.62
N ASN A 26 -14.00 -9.10 0.97
CA ASN A 26 -12.85 -9.37 0.12
C ASN A 26 -13.29 -9.94 -1.24
N GLU A 27 -14.20 -10.92 -1.23
CA GLU A 27 -14.74 -11.52 -2.45
C GLU A 27 -15.51 -10.51 -3.32
N TYR A 28 -16.23 -9.58 -2.68
CA TYR A 28 -16.96 -8.51 -3.38
C TYR A 28 -16.03 -7.63 -4.20
N PHE A 29 -14.85 -7.27 -3.70
CA PHE A 29 -13.89 -6.44 -4.43
C PHE A 29 -13.24 -7.12 -5.63
N ILE A 30 -13.42 -8.41 -5.83
CA ILE A 30 -12.95 -9.07 -7.05
C ILE A 30 -13.67 -8.50 -8.28
N ASP A 31 -14.99 -8.38 -8.21
CA ASP A 31 -15.84 -7.95 -9.32
C ASP A 31 -16.35 -6.50 -9.16
N HIS A 32 -16.06 -5.85 -8.04
CA HIS A 32 -16.46 -4.49 -7.72
C HIS A 32 -15.30 -3.67 -7.19
N PRO A 33 -14.19 -3.57 -7.94
CA PRO A 33 -13.03 -2.80 -7.50
C PRO A 33 -13.34 -1.31 -7.47
N THR A 34 -12.60 -0.58 -6.64
CA THR A 34 -12.66 0.88 -6.65
C THR A 34 -11.53 1.47 -7.49
N TRP A 35 -11.58 2.76 -7.76
CA TRP A 35 -10.70 3.40 -8.75
C TRP A 35 -9.29 3.79 -8.27
N PRO A 36 -8.96 3.91 -6.98
CA PRO A 36 -7.59 4.22 -6.57
C PRO A 36 -6.65 3.05 -6.84
N THR A 37 -5.52 3.33 -7.49
CA THR A 37 -4.56 2.31 -7.92
C THR A 37 -4.03 1.48 -6.75
N GLU A 38 -3.59 2.13 -5.68
CA GLU A 38 -3.05 1.46 -4.50
C GLU A 38 -4.12 0.70 -3.70
N TRP A 39 -5.38 1.08 -3.81
CA TRP A 39 -6.46 0.36 -3.14
C TRP A 39 -6.77 -0.97 -3.82
N ILE A 40 -6.72 -1.01 -5.15
CA ILE A 40 -6.81 -2.29 -5.90
C ILE A 40 -5.71 -3.25 -5.46
N LEU A 41 -4.48 -2.77 -5.28
CA LEU A 41 -3.36 -3.57 -4.79
C LEU A 41 -3.61 -4.11 -3.38
N GLN A 42 -4.36 -3.37 -2.54
CA GLN A 42 -4.73 -3.82 -1.19
C GLN A 42 -5.72 -4.99 -1.19
N THR A 43 -6.42 -5.28 -2.29
CA THR A 43 -7.23 -6.51 -2.40
C THR A 43 -6.39 -7.76 -2.12
N VAL A 44 -5.14 -7.79 -2.56
CA VAL A 44 -4.21 -8.91 -2.28
C VAL A 44 -3.88 -8.99 -0.79
N LEU A 45 -3.69 -7.86 -0.13
CA LEU A 45 -3.43 -7.78 1.32
C LEU A 45 -4.64 -8.29 2.12
N LEU A 46 -5.86 -7.95 1.69
CA LEU A 46 -7.11 -8.41 2.31
C LEU A 46 -7.23 -9.94 2.29
N PHE A 47 -6.99 -10.57 1.14
CA PHE A 47 -7.03 -12.02 1.02
C PHE A 47 -5.91 -12.71 1.81
N HIS A 48 -4.72 -12.13 1.83
CA HIS A 48 -3.62 -12.64 2.63
C HIS A 48 -3.95 -12.56 4.14
N ASN A 49 -4.50 -11.45 4.62
CA ASN A 49 -4.93 -11.33 6.01
C ASN A 49 -5.99 -12.37 6.38
N ASP A 50 -7.02 -12.55 5.54
CA ASP A 50 -8.04 -13.58 5.78
C ASP A 50 -7.42 -14.98 5.92
N LEU A 51 -6.49 -15.33 5.04
CA LEU A 51 -5.76 -16.57 5.10
C LEU A 51 -4.95 -16.70 6.40
N MET A 52 -4.21 -15.68 6.80
CA MET A 52 -3.35 -15.73 7.98
C MET A 52 -4.13 -15.82 9.29
N PHE A 53 -5.28 -15.15 9.39
CA PHE A 53 -6.13 -15.22 10.59
C PHE A 53 -6.99 -16.48 10.67
N THR A 54 -7.40 -17.03 9.53
CA THR A 54 -8.39 -18.12 9.51
C THR A 54 -7.86 -19.47 9.07
N GLY A 55 -6.75 -19.50 8.34
CA GLY A 55 -6.24 -20.70 7.68
C GLY A 55 -7.12 -21.20 6.53
N ASN A 56 -8.18 -20.48 6.16
CA ASN A 56 -9.11 -20.90 5.11
C ASN A 56 -8.56 -20.56 3.72
N MET A 57 -8.28 -21.59 2.94
CA MET A 57 -7.78 -21.47 1.57
C MET A 57 -8.87 -21.50 0.49
N GLU A 58 -10.13 -21.74 0.81
CA GLU A 58 -11.18 -21.91 -0.19
C GLU A 58 -11.41 -20.63 -1.03
N SER A 59 -11.57 -19.49 -0.35
CA SER A 59 -11.73 -18.19 -1.00
C SER A 59 -10.51 -17.84 -1.84
N LEU A 60 -9.30 -18.03 -1.29
CA LEU A 60 -8.05 -17.81 -2.00
C LEU A 60 -7.96 -18.69 -3.25
N ALA A 61 -8.23 -19.99 -3.15
CA ALA A 61 -8.18 -20.92 -4.27
C ALA A 61 -9.18 -20.55 -5.38
N LYS A 62 -10.40 -20.18 -4.99
CA LYS A 62 -11.48 -19.77 -5.90
C LYS A 62 -11.10 -18.52 -6.70
N TYR A 63 -10.52 -17.51 -6.06
CA TYR A 63 -10.24 -16.21 -6.68
C TYR A 63 -8.78 -15.99 -7.07
N TYR A 64 -7.95 -17.03 -6.96
CA TYR A 64 -6.51 -16.95 -7.20
C TYR A 64 -6.13 -16.27 -8.53
N LYS A 65 -6.81 -16.65 -9.63
CA LYS A 65 -6.55 -16.07 -10.95
C LYS A 65 -6.88 -14.56 -10.98
N ALA A 66 -8.00 -14.16 -10.40
CA ALA A 66 -8.38 -12.75 -10.33
C ALA A 66 -7.40 -11.93 -9.48
N LEU A 67 -6.93 -12.51 -8.36
CA LEU A 67 -5.94 -11.87 -7.50
C LEU A 67 -4.60 -11.62 -8.20
N GLN A 68 -4.21 -12.45 -9.16
CA GLN A 68 -3.02 -12.18 -9.96
C GLN A 68 -3.13 -10.82 -10.67
N TYR A 69 -4.27 -10.52 -11.29
CA TYR A 69 -4.51 -9.24 -11.95
C TYR A 69 -4.51 -8.07 -10.97
N LYS A 70 -5.02 -8.25 -9.75
CA LYS A 70 -5.01 -7.21 -8.69
C LYS A 70 -3.60 -6.78 -8.27
N THR A 71 -2.55 -7.54 -8.61
CA THR A 71 -1.17 -7.09 -8.44
C THR A 71 -0.75 -6.03 -9.45
N LEU A 72 -1.54 -5.77 -10.49
CA LEU A 72 -1.23 -4.84 -11.59
C LEU A 72 0.04 -5.22 -12.40
N TYR A 73 0.44 -6.50 -12.37
CA TYR A 73 1.63 -6.95 -13.11
C TYR A 73 1.57 -6.70 -14.62
N GLU A 74 0.36 -6.60 -15.19
CA GLU A 74 0.15 -6.43 -16.64
C GLU A 74 0.60 -5.05 -17.13
N ILE A 75 0.63 -4.04 -16.25
CA ILE A 75 1.08 -2.69 -16.58
C ILE A 75 2.53 -2.42 -16.18
N ALA A 76 3.26 -3.47 -15.75
CA ALA A 76 4.66 -3.32 -15.35
C ALA A 76 5.55 -3.03 -16.57
N ARG A 77 6.42 -2.04 -16.38
CA ARG A 77 7.48 -1.69 -17.32
C ARG A 77 8.58 -2.78 -17.35
N PRO A 78 9.52 -2.74 -18.30
CA PRO A 78 10.65 -3.68 -18.32
C PRO A 78 11.49 -3.69 -17.03
N ASP A 79 11.53 -2.59 -16.28
CA ASP A 79 12.19 -2.50 -14.97
C ASP A 79 11.32 -3.02 -13.80
N GLY A 80 10.08 -3.39 -14.06
CA GLY A 80 9.12 -3.90 -13.09
C GLY A 80 8.28 -2.82 -12.41
N LEU A 81 8.61 -1.53 -12.52
CA LEU A 81 7.79 -0.46 -11.96
C LEU A 81 6.50 -0.28 -12.76
N ILE A 82 5.44 0.16 -12.08
CA ILE A 82 4.13 0.40 -12.68
C ILE A 82 3.78 1.89 -12.72
N SER A 83 2.92 2.23 -13.68
CA SER A 83 2.23 3.53 -13.76
C SER A 83 0.78 3.30 -14.14
N SER A 84 -0.16 3.94 -13.45
CA SER A 84 -1.59 3.92 -13.78
C SER A 84 -1.90 4.46 -15.19
N LYS A 85 -0.97 5.21 -15.80
CA LYS A 85 -1.07 5.67 -17.18
C LYS A 85 -0.98 4.55 -18.22
N ASN A 86 -0.40 3.41 -17.86
CA ASN A 86 -0.22 2.26 -18.76
C ASN A 86 -1.44 1.33 -18.81
N VAL A 87 -2.53 1.68 -18.10
CA VAL A 87 -3.74 0.86 -18.04
C VAL A 87 -4.49 0.89 -19.37
N THR A 88 -4.80 -0.30 -19.89
CA THR A 88 -5.59 -0.52 -21.10
C THR A 88 -7.02 -0.94 -20.76
N ASP A 89 -7.92 -0.92 -21.75
CA ASP A 89 -9.28 -1.41 -21.58
C ASP A 89 -9.32 -2.90 -21.16
N GLU A 90 -8.41 -3.71 -21.66
CA GLU A 90 -8.28 -5.13 -21.30
C GLU A 90 -7.87 -5.29 -19.81
N VAL A 91 -6.90 -4.50 -19.36
CA VAL A 91 -6.50 -4.48 -17.95
C VAL A 91 -7.67 -4.09 -17.05
N MET A 92 -8.48 -3.10 -17.43
CA MET A 92 -9.66 -2.71 -16.64
C MET A 92 -10.66 -3.87 -16.48
N LEU A 93 -10.92 -4.63 -17.55
CA LEU A 93 -11.78 -5.82 -17.49
C LEU A 93 -11.18 -6.93 -16.62
N ASN A 94 -9.86 -7.18 -16.75
CA ASN A 94 -9.17 -8.17 -15.93
C ASN A 94 -9.18 -7.79 -14.43
N LEU A 95 -9.21 -6.49 -14.12
CA LEU A 95 -9.36 -5.99 -12.75
C LEU A 95 -10.80 -6.14 -12.20
N GLY A 96 -11.77 -6.54 -13.01
CA GLY A 96 -13.16 -6.73 -12.60
C GLY A 96 -14.06 -5.50 -12.77
N PHE A 97 -13.60 -4.44 -13.46
CA PHE A 97 -14.48 -3.32 -13.82
C PHE A 97 -15.49 -3.74 -14.89
N SER A 98 -16.73 -3.37 -14.70
CA SER A 98 -17.80 -3.62 -15.68
C SER A 98 -17.69 -2.72 -16.93
N ASN A 99 -17.06 -1.56 -16.79
CA ASN A 99 -16.84 -0.61 -17.87
C ASN A 99 -15.34 -0.49 -18.17
N ALA A 100 -14.91 -1.04 -19.31
CA ALA A 100 -13.50 -1.00 -19.76
C ALA A 100 -12.96 0.43 -19.99
N LYS A 101 -13.82 1.44 -20.09
CA LYS A 101 -13.41 2.85 -20.29
C LYS A 101 -13.15 3.61 -19.00
N GLU A 102 -13.49 3.04 -17.86
CA GLU A 102 -13.03 3.58 -16.59
C GLU A 102 -11.50 3.59 -16.49
N ARG A 103 -10.98 4.40 -15.59
CA ARG A 103 -9.52 4.48 -15.37
C ARG A 103 -9.22 4.57 -13.90
N ILE A 104 -8.20 3.83 -13.49
CA ILE A 104 -7.62 3.95 -12.16
C ILE A 104 -6.71 5.15 -12.08
N ARG A 105 -6.52 5.68 -10.87
CA ARG A 105 -5.68 6.85 -10.57
C ARG A 105 -5.00 6.66 -9.23
N ASP A 106 -3.81 7.19 -9.13
CA ASP A 106 -3.05 7.20 -7.88
C ASP A 106 -3.58 8.30 -6.96
N ILE A 107 -3.72 8.00 -5.68
CA ILE A 107 -4.13 8.98 -4.66
C ILE A 107 -3.16 9.11 -3.49
N VAL A 108 -2.36 8.11 -3.23
CA VAL A 108 -1.36 8.02 -2.16
C VAL A 108 -2.00 8.00 -0.77
N ASP A 109 -2.72 9.05 -0.39
CA ASP A 109 -3.46 9.14 0.87
C ASP A 109 -4.67 10.08 0.71
N TRP A 110 -5.59 10.07 1.69
CA TRP A 110 -6.83 10.80 1.62
C TRP A 110 -7.18 11.51 2.96
N PRO A 111 -7.66 12.76 2.93
CA PRO A 111 -7.86 13.61 1.75
C PRO A 111 -6.54 14.20 1.23
N PRO A 112 -6.45 14.45 -0.09
CA PRO A 112 -5.34 15.17 -0.69
C PRO A 112 -5.38 16.65 -0.34
N SER A 113 -4.52 17.50 -0.94
CA SER A 113 -4.56 18.94 -0.72
C SER A 113 -5.87 19.57 -1.20
N GLN A 114 -6.23 20.75 -0.67
CA GLN A 114 -7.45 21.47 -1.09
C GLN A 114 -7.47 21.77 -2.61
N LYS A 115 -6.30 21.96 -3.22
CA LYS A 115 -6.19 22.18 -4.67
C LYS A 115 -6.72 21.00 -5.48
N ASP A 116 -6.56 19.78 -4.96
CA ASP A 116 -6.94 18.56 -5.67
C ASP A 116 -8.41 18.19 -5.47
N THR A 117 -9.00 18.57 -4.34
CA THR A 117 -10.38 18.19 -3.98
C THR A 117 -11.44 19.23 -4.32
N GLY A 118 -11.07 20.50 -4.29
CA GLY A 118 -12.03 21.60 -4.32
C GLY A 118 -12.88 21.70 -3.03
N TRP A 119 -12.60 20.93 -2.00
CA TRP A 119 -13.27 20.97 -0.70
C TRP A 119 -12.47 21.81 0.29
N GLN A 120 -13.15 22.39 1.27
CA GLN A 120 -12.49 23.02 2.40
C GLN A 120 -12.04 21.92 3.36
N LEU A 121 -10.73 21.70 3.44
CA LEU A 121 -10.10 20.76 4.36
C LEU A 121 -9.68 21.46 5.66
N ALA A 122 -9.49 20.69 6.71
CA ALA A 122 -8.98 21.19 8.00
C ALA A 122 -7.58 21.82 7.86
N THR A 123 -6.75 21.24 6.99
CA THR A 123 -5.46 21.80 6.58
C THR A 123 -5.41 21.93 5.06
N PRO A 124 -4.85 23.01 4.49
CA PRO A 124 -4.73 23.19 3.04
C PRO A 124 -3.90 22.08 2.37
N GLU A 125 -2.94 21.51 3.08
CA GLU A 125 -2.02 20.48 2.60
C GLU A 125 -2.68 19.08 2.56
N GLY A 126 -3.81 18.89 3.30
CA GLY A 126 -4.44 17.58 3.44
C GLY A 126 -3.55 16.57 4.17
N GLU A 127 -3.67 15.29 3.82
CA GLU A 127 -3.03 14.17 4.53
C GLU A 127 -1.85 13.55 3.76
N ARG A 128 -1.30 14.23 2.76
CA ARG A 128 -0.25 13.69 1.88
C ARG A 128 1.18 14.12 2.20
N ASP A 129 1.40 14.89 3.26
CA ASP A 129 2.73 15.40 3.62
C ASP A 129 3.44 16.13 2.45
N GLY A 130 2.69 16.86 1.63
CA GLY A 130 3.22 17.58 0.47
C GLY A 130 3.64 16.68 -0.71
N TYR A 131 3.14 15.45 -0.77
CA TYR A 131 3.51 14.45 -1.78
C TYR A 131 3.50 15.00 -3.21
N ASP A 132 4.60 14.82 -3.91
CA ASP A 132 4.76 15.18 -5.32
C ASP A 132 4.25 14.02 -6.21
N MET A 133 3.06 14.20 -6.81
CA MET A 133 2.39 13.18 -7.62
C MET A 133 3.06 13.02 -8.98
N THR A 134 3.87 11.99 -9.14
CA THR A 134 4.54 11.62 -10.39
C THR A 134 3.86 10.42 -11.06
N GLU A 135 4.11 10.20 -12.35
CA GLU A 135 3.53 9.06 -13.08
C GLU A 135 3.99 7.70 -12.56
N VAL A 136 5.22 7.63 -12.07
CA VAL A 136 5.79 6.44 -11.41
C VAL A 136 6.14 6.84 -10.00
N ASN A 137 5.20 6.66 -9.08
CA ASN A 137 5.36 7.09 -7.71
C ASN A 137 5.75 5.94 -6.77
N THR A 138 6.44 6.29 -5.69
CA THR A 138 7.02 5.33 -4.75
C THR A 138 5.97 4.56 -3.98
N VAL A 139 4.89 5.19 -3.55
CA VAL A 139 3.84 4.54 -2.74
C VAL A 139 3.12 3.45 -3.52
N VAL A 140 2.65 3.75 -4.74
CA VAL A 140 1.99 2.75 -5.59
C VAL A 140 2.94 1.58 -5.90
N ASN A 141 4.21 1.87 -6.18
CA ASN A 141 5.19 0.83 -6.46
C ASN A 141 5.59 0.03 -5.20
N ALA A 142 5.54 0.62 -4.01
CA ALA A 142 5.69 -0.11 -2.76
C ALA A 142 4.52 -1.09 -2.52
N PHE A 143 3.27 -0.68 -2.76
CA PHE A 143 2.13 -1.59 -2.73
C PHE A 143 2.19 -2.67 -3.81
N HIS A 144 2.64 -2.33 -5.02
CA HIS A 144 2.86 -3.31 -6.10
C HIS A 144 3.89 -4.37 -5.66
N TYR A 145 5.03 -3.95 -5.13
CA TYR A 145 6.02 -4.87 -4.55
C TYR A 145 5.41 -5.77 -3.48
N ARG A 146 4.69 -5.17 -2.51
CA ARG A 146 4.08 -5.93 -1.40
C ARG A 146 3.06 -6.94 -1.91
N SER A 147 2.20 -6.57 -2.84
CA SER A 147 1.21 -7.47 -3.44
C SER A 147 1.86 -8.68 -4.15
N LEU A 148 2.98 -8.46 -4.85
CA LEU A 148 3.74 -9.53 -5.50
C LEU A 148 4.36 -10.49 -4.48
N VAL A 149 4.92 -9.98 -3.37
CA VAL A 149 5.47 -10.81 -2.27
C VAL A 149 4.35 -11.68 -1.67
N LEU A 150 3.22 -11.10 -1.37
CA LEU A 150 2.08 -11.83 -0.79
C LEU A 150 1.47 -12.84 -1.75
N MET A 151 1.40 -12.53 -3.05
CA MET A 151 0.99 -13.51 -4.07
C MET A 151 1.97 -14.68 -4.17
N ALA A 152 3.27 -14.44 -4.04
CA ALA A 152 4.26 -15.53 -4.02
C ALA A 152 4.06 -16.47 -2.83
N GLU A 153 3.79 -15.91 -1.66
CA GLU A 153 3.48 -16.66 -0.44
C GLU A 153 2.19 -17.47 -0.57
N MET A 154 1.10 -16.83 -1.00
CA MET A 154 -0.20 -17.48 -1.23
C MET A 154 -0.13 -18.56 -2.31
N ALA A 155 0.67 -18.37 -3.36
CA ALA A 155 0.93 -19.41 -4.37
C ALA A 155 1.62 -20.63 -3.75
N GLY A 156 2.56 -20.40 -2.83
CA GLY A 156 3.22 -21.47 -2.06
C GLY A 156 2.22 -22.30 -1.25
N TYR A 157 1.32 -21.65 -0.49
CA TYR A 157 0.26 -22.33 0.27
C TYR A 157 -0.69 -23.15 -0.61
N LEU A 158 -0.96 -22.68 -1.83
CA LEU A 158 -1.80 -23.39 -2.80
C LEU A 158 -1.05 -24.50 -3.57
N GLY A 159 0.22 -24.78 -3.24
CA GLY A 159 1.02 -25.78 -3.95
C GLY A 159 1.37 -25.41 -5.39
N LYS A 160 1.52 -24.10 -5.70
CA LYS A 160 1.85 -23.55 -7.02
C LYS A 160 3.29 -22.99 -7.04
N PRO A 161 4.33 -23.83 -6.93
CA PRO A 161 5.71 -23.36 -6.78
C PRO A 161 6.23 -22.54 -7.97
N VAL A 162 5.76 -22.83 -9.18
CA VAL A 162 6.15 -22.08 -10.40
C VAL A 162 5.65 -20.65 -10.32
N ASP A 163 4.39 -20.45 -9.93
CA ASP A 163 3.81 -19.13 -9.76
C ASP A 163 4.50 -18.38 -8.61
N SER A 164 4.78 -19.07 -7.49
CA SER A 164 5.50 -18.49 -6.36
C SER A 164 6.86 -17.93 -6.79
N LEU A 165 7.66 -18.72 -7.53
CA LEU A 165 8.94 -18.27 -8.08
C LEU A 165 8.80 -17.10 -9.06
N LEU A 166 7.76 -17.10 -9.88
CA LEU A 166 7.49 -16.00 -10.82
C LEU A 166 7.18 -14.70 -10.07
N PHE A 167 6.29 -14.74 -9.07
CA PHE A 167 5.92 -13.56 -8.29
C PHE A 167 7.09 -13.02 -7.47
N ILE A 168 7.89 -13.90 -6.83
CA ILE A 168 9.06 -13.43 -6.07
C ILE A 168 10.13 -12.82 -6.98
N SER A 169 10.32 -13.37 -8.18
CA SER A 169 11.24 -12.79 -9.18
C SER A 169 10.80 -11.39 -9.60
N ARG A 170 9.50 -11.19 -9.83
CA ARG A 170 8.92 -9.88 -10.13
C ARG A 170 9.11 -8.91 -8.94
N ALA A 171 8.82 -9.36 -7.73
CA ALA A 171 8.98 -8.55 -6.52
C ALA A 171 10.43 -8.09 -6.33
N ILE A 172 11.41 -8.97 -6.50
CA ILE A 172 12.84 -8.63 -6.41
C ILE A 172 13.20 -7.55 -7.44
N LYS A 173 12.69 -7.67 -8.67
CA LYS A 173 12.93 -6.67 -9.72
C LYS A 173 12.36 -5.30 -9.32
N VAL A 174 11.12 -5.25 -8.84
CA VAL A 174 10.46 -4.02 -8.37
C VAL A 174 11.25 -3.39 -7.22
N ARG A 175 11.62 -4.17 -6.20
CA ARG A 175 12.41 -3.69 -5.06
C ARG A 175 13.75 -3.08 -5.51
N ASN A 176 14.45 -3.75 -6.40
CA ASN A 176 15.72 -3.25 -6.93
C ASN A 176 15.52 -1.92 -7.66
N SER A 177 14.49 -1.81 -8.51
CA SER A 177 14.20 -0.59 -9.25
C SER A 177 13.76 0.57 -8.36
N ILE A 178 12.97 0.31 -7.30
CA ILE A 178 12.66 1.32 -6.28
C ILE A 178 13.95 1.85 -5.63
N ASN A 179 14.83 0.96 -5.18
CA ASN A 179 16.09 1.32 -4.52
C ASN A 179 17.14 1.96 -5.44
N GLU A 180 17.02 1.74 -6.76
CA GLU A 180 17.91 2.35 -7.74
C GLU A 180 17.42 3.72 -8.19
N LYS A 181 16.11 3.87 -8.45
CA LYS A 181 15.53 5.01 -9.19
C LYS A 181 14.74 5.99 -8.32
N LEU A 182 14.16 5.50 -7.21
CA LEU A 182 13.27 6.28 -6.35
C LEU A 182 13.90 6.58 -4.97
N PHE A 183 15.21 6.44 -4.86
CA PHE A 183 15.95 6.60 -3.61
C PHE A 183 17.08 7.62 -3.78
N ASP A 184 17.11 8.63 -2.93
CA ASP A 184 18.20 9.61 -2.84
C ASP A 184 19.32 9.05 -1.95
N ARG A 185 20.36 8.50 -2.57
CA ARG A 185 21.52 7.94 -1.86
C ARG A 185 22.29 8.96 -1.04
N GLY A 186 22.27 10.23 -1.45
CA GLY A 186 22.96 11.31 -0.74
C GLY A 186 22.30 11.65 0.59
N LYS A 187 20.97 11.60 0.63
CA LYS A 187 20.17 11.83 1.83
C LYS A 187 19.83 10.53 2.58
N GLY A 188 19.90 9.37 1.92
CA GLY A 188 19.53 8.08 2.48
C GLY A 188 18.03 7.92 2.71
N ILE A 189 17.18 8.49 1.85
CA ILE A 189 15.71 8.48 1.96
C ILE A 189 15.04 8.33 0.58
N TYR A 190 13.77 7.91 0.57
CA TYR A 190 12.99 7.77 -0.66
C TYR A 190 12.41 9.09 -1.14
N LEU A 191 12.47 9.30 -2.45
CA LEU A 191 11.76 10.34 -3.18
C LEU A 191 10.31 9.90 -3.43
N ASP A 192 9.42 10.85 -3.72
CA ASP A 192 8.01 10.56 -3.98
C ASP A 192 7.79 9.78 -5.28
N GLY A 193 8.72 9.88 -6.23
CA GLY A 193 8.69 9.12 -7.46
C GLY A 193 9.77 9.54 -8.46
N GLU A 194 9.69 8.98 -9.68
CA GLU A 194 10.62 9.35 -10.77
C GLU A 194 10.53 10.85 -11.07
N ASN A 195 11.68 11.49 -11.21
CA ASN A 195 11.84 12.93 -11.46
C ASN A 195 11.31 13.86 -10.35
N SER A 196 10.92 13.32 -9.20
CA SER A 196 10.66 14.14 -8.02
C SER A 196 11.95 14.49 -7.28
N HIS A 197 11.97 15.66 -6.66
CA HIS A 197 13.01 16.08 -5.71
C HIS A 197 12.48 16.17 -4.28
N HIS A 198 11.22 15.85 -4.09
CA HIS A 198 10.53 15.85 -2.80
C HIS A 198 10.57 14.45 -2.16
N SER A 199 10.59 14.42 -0.84
CA SER A 199 10.51 13.24 -0.01
C SER A 199 9.41 13.44 1.03
N SER A 200 8.39 12.60 1.00
CA SER A 200 7.29 12.63 1.97
C SER A 200 7.43 11.55 3.02
N LEU A 201 6.65 11.66 4.10
CA LEU A 201 6.41 10.58 5.04
C LEU A 201 5.99 9.30 4.30
N HIS A 202 5.03 9.42 3.36
CA HIS A 202 4.41 8.28 2.67
C HIS A 202 5.40 7.43 1.89
N ALA A 203 6.28 8.04 1.09
CA ALA A 203 7.31 7.31 0.35
C ALA A 203 8.22 6.51 1.27
N ASN A 204 8.57 7.08 2.42
CA ASN A 204 9.50 6.49 3.38
C ASN A 204 8.84 5.46 4.30
N MET A 205 7.65 5.74 4.83
CA MET A 205 6.96 4.80 5.71
C MET A 205 6.50 3.53 4.98
N MET A 206 6.03 3.65 3.71
CA MET A 206 5.63 2.47 2.93
C MET A 206 6.84 1.61 2.58
N ALA A 207 7.98 2.21 2.22
CA ALA A 207 9.21 1.47 1.98
C ALA A 207 9.68 0.74 3.25
N LEU A 208 9.55 1.36 4.42
CA LEU A 208 9.91 0.74 5.71
C LEU A 208 8.93 -0.39 6.07
N ALA A 209 7.62 -0.16 5.99
CA ALA A 209 6.58 -1.12 6.34
C ALA A 209 6.65 -2.40 5.49
N PHE A 210 7.04 -2.27 4.22
CA PHE A 210 7.09 -3.38 3.27
C PHE A 210 8.49 -3.99 3.09
N ASP A 211 9.44 -3.69 3.97
CA ASP A 211 10.79 -4.26 3.97
C ASP A 211 11.56 -4.01 2.66
N ILE A 212 11.34 -2.85 2.03
CA ILE A 212 12.04 -2.41 0.81
C ILE A 212 13.41 -1.81 1.16
N VAL A 213 13.51 -1.13 2.30
CA VAL A 213 14.67 -0.37 2.74
C VAL A 213 15.89 -1.28 2.93
N PRO A 214 17.05 -1.00 2.27
CA PRO A 214 18.28 -1.70 2.57
C PRO A 214 18.75 -1.45 4.02
N GLU A 215 19.37 -2.44 4.64
CA GLU A 215 19.75 -2.39 6.06
C GLU A 215 20.59 -1.16 6.42
N GLU A 216 21.55 -0.82 5.57
CA GLU A 216 22.45 0.32 5.76
C GLU A 216 21.74 1.69 5.78
N TYR A 217 20.52 1.78 5.22
CA TYR A 217 19.74 3.02 5.19
C TYR A 217 18.54 3.05 6.14
N LYS A 218 18.28 1.98 6.88
CA LYS A 218 17.16 1.94 7.84
C LYS A 218 17.19 3.09 8.83
N LYS A 219 18.38 3.39 9.36
CA LYS A 219 18.52 4.49 10.33
C LYS A 219 18.12 5.83 9.73
N SER A 220 18.60 6.19 8.54
CA SER A 220 18.28 7.48 7.92
C SER A 220 16.80 7.60 7.56
N VAL A 221 16.20 6.51 7.06
CA VAL A 221 14.76 6.47 6.76
C VAL A 221 13.92 6.62 8.04
N VAL A 222 14.28 5.93 9.12
CA VAL A 222 13.58 6.05 10.42
C VAL A 222 13.71 7.47 11.00
N GLU A 223 14.89 8.06 10.98
CA GLU A 223 15.13 9.44 11.43
C GLU A 223 14.27 10.44 10.63
N PHE A 224 14.19 10.25 9.32
CA PHE A 224 13.32 11.05 8.47
C PHE A 224 11.84 10.89 8.84
N ILE A 225 11.34 9.65 8.98
CA ILE A 225 9.96 9.35 9.41
C ILE A 225 9.67 10.04 10.74
N LYS A 226 10.57 9.93 11.72
CA LYS A 226 10.42 10.60 13.03
C LYS A 226 10.32 12.11 12.90
N SER A 227 11.03 12.73 11.97
CA SER A 227 10.96 14.18 11.74
C SER A 227 9.61 14.65 11.21
N ARG A 228 8.82 13.73 10.60
CA ARG A 228 7.50 14.04 10.03
C ARG A 228 6.33 13.76 10.98
N GLY A 229 6.54 12.92 11.99
CA GLY A 229 5.50 12.55 12.95
C GLY A 229 4.30 11.84 12.27
N MET A 230 3.09 12.18 12.69
CA MET A 230 1.83 11.61 12.15
C MET A 230 1.30 12.46 10.96
N ALA A 231 2.16 12.77 9.97
CA ALA A 231 1.77 13.56 8.80
C ALA A 231 1.08 12.70 7.73
N CYS A 232 0.09 11.88 8.14
CA CYS A 232 -0.71 11.00 7.28
C CYS A 232 -2.11 10.83 7.86
N SER A 233 -3.02 10.28 7.04
CA SER A 233 -4.36 9.90 7.47
C SER A 233 -4.34 8.68 8.41
N VAL A 234 -5.52 8.32 8.93
CA VAL A 234 -5.70 7.07 9.70
C VAL A 234 -5.36 5.83 8.88
N TYR A 235 -5.54 5.85 7.55
CA TYR A 235 -5.15 4.76 6.65
C TYR A 235 -3.63 4.63 6.55
N GLY A 236 -2.93 5.76 6.38
CA GLY A 236 -1.48 5.83 6.37
C GLY A 236 -0.87 5.43 7.71
N ALA A 237 -1.51 5.81 8.82
CA ALA A 237 -1.04 5.52 10.16
C ALA A 237 -0.86 4.02 10.45
N GLN A 238 -1.67 3.13 9.85
CA GLN A 238 -1.50 1.68 9.96
C GLN A 238 -0.09 1.26 9.49
N PHE A 239 0.33 1.74 8.32
CA PHE A 239 1.63 1.39 7.74
C PHE A 239 2.78 2.11 8.44
N LEU A 240 2.56 3.36 8.89
CA LEU A 240 3.54 4.08 9.70
C LEU A 240 3.89 3.31 10.97
N LEU A 241 2.89 2.89 11.73
CA LEU A 241 3.09 2.15 12.97
C LEU A 241 3.69 0.77 12.71
N GLU A 242 3.21 0.03 11.69
CA GLU A 242 3.78 -1.27 11.30
C GLU A 242 5.28 -1.13 10.98
N GLY A 243 5.65 -0.15 10.17
CA GLY A 243 7.05 0.10 9.81
C GLY A 243 7.92 0.45 11.01
N LEU A 244 7.44 1.30 11.90
CA LEU A 244 8.15 1.68 13.13
C LEU A 244 8.35 0.47 14.08
N TYR A 245 7.32 -0.35 14.30
CA TYR A 245 7.44 -1.56 15.10
C TYR A 245 8.45 -2.56 14.51
N LYS A 246 8.42 -2.78 13.20
CA LYS A 246 9.41 -3.63 12.50
C LYS A 246 10.83 -3.09 12.61
N ALA A 247 10.99 -1.78 12.66
CA ALA A 247 12.30 -1.13 12.82
C ALA A 247 12.82 -1.10 14.26
N GLY A 248 12.07 -1.62 15.25
CA GLY A 248 12.43 -1.58 16.65
C GLY A 248 12.16 -0.25 17.34
N GLU A 249 11.30 0.60 16.74
CA GLU A 249 10.95 1.95 17.21
C GLU A 249 9.59 1.97 17.92
N GLN A 250 9.27 0.93 18.67
CA GLN A 250 7.99 0.75 19.36
C GLN A 250 7.68 1.87 20.36
N ASP A 251 8.69 2.42 21.05
CA ASP A 251 8.48 3.51 22.00
C ASP A 251 8.04 4.80 21.28
N TYR A 252 8.64 5.07 20.12
CA TYR A 252 8.22 6.18 19.28
C TYR A 252 6.82 5.95 18.68
N ALA A 253 6.53 4.76 18.17
CA ALA A 253 5.21 4.38 17.68
C ALA A 253 4.14 4.56 18.79
N PHE A 254 4.43 4.11 20.00
CA PHE A 254 3.54 4.29 21.16
C PHE A 254 3.34 5.77 21.50
N SER A 255 4.41 6.58 21.43
CA SER A 255 4.29 8.02 21.66
C SER A 255 3.39 8.74 20.65
N LEU A 256 3.39 8.30 19.37
CA LEU A 256 2.46 8.81 18.36
C LEU A 256 1.00 8.44 18.68
N MET A 257 0.75 7.20 19.10
CA MET A 257 -0.60 6.72 19.44
C MET A 257 -1.19 7.44 20.66
N THR A 258 -0.36 7.81 21.62
CA THR A 258 -0.77 8.47 22.89
C THR A 258 -0.61 9.99 22.89
N ALA A 259 -0.21 10.57 21.77
CA ALA A 259 -0.05 12.02 21.62
C ALA A 259 -1.36 12.78 21.85
N THR A 260 -1.25 14.03 22.33
CA THR A 260 -2.41 14.90 22.64
C THR A 260 -2.37 16.26 21.94
N HIS A 261 -1.41 16.46 21.03
CA HIS A 261 -1.27 17.68 20.22
C HIS A 261 -2.23 17.68 19.01
N ASP A 262 -2.21 18.72 18.20
CA ASP A 262 -3.16 18.91 17.08
C ASP A 262 -3.17 17.75 16.05
N ARG A 263 -2.01 17.19 15.75
CA ARG A 263 -1.87 16.03 14.85
C ARG A 263 -1.89 14.71 15.63
N SER A 264 -2.92 14.48 16.42
CA SER A 264 -3.07 13.28 17.25
C SER A 264 -4.45 12.66 17.14
N TRP A 265 -4.55 11.38 17.38
CA TRP A 265 -5.85 10.69 17.44
C TRP A 265 -6.72 11.22 18.60
N TYR A 266 -6.10 11.63 19.72
CA TYR A 266 -6.83 12.26 20.81
C TYR A 266 -7.57 13.52 20.34
N ASN A 267 -6.94 14.33 19.51
CA ASN A 267 -7.58 15.55 18.98
C ASN A 267 -8.70 15.26 17.98
N MET A 268 -8.67 14.10 17.29
CA MET A 268 -9.72 13.69 16.37
C MET A 268 -11.00 13.22 17.05
N ILE A 269 -10.93 12.74 18.29
CA ILE A 269 -12.07 12.20 19.05
C ILE A 269 -12.60 13.18 20.11
N ARG A 270 -12.01 14.38 20.25
CA ARG A 270 -12.36 15.41 21.21
C ARG A 270 -13.30 16.46 20.59
#